data_b363f3baa9221d186812ebe1c5aa955e
#
_entry.id   b363f3baa9221d186812ebe1c5aa955e
#
_cell.length_a   1.000
_cell.length_b   1.000
_cell.length_c   1.000
_cell.angle_alpha   90.00
_cell.angle_beta   90.00
_cell.angle_gamma   90.00
#
_symmetry.space_group_name_H-M   'P 1'
#
loop_
_entity.id
_entity.type
_entity.pdbx_description
1 polymer ?
#
loop_
_entity_poly.entity_id
_entity_poly.type
_entity_poly.pdbx_seq_one_letter_code
_entity_poly.pdbx_strand_id
1 'polypeptide(L)'
;MSITGKVVGAILGFILFRSPWGAIIGAILGHFYDQSVNNARRTSTGGGAGVLEIGERFFTATFEVMGHVAKADGRVSEAEIAAARKVMAELRLDGAQIHAAIAHFTRGKSRDFDLQTVMEEFSEACANRPDLIRVFLEVQVRAALEGVDMKGPAALAIQRVAELLDVSRIELAHMEAVLRLRREQFRSGPRNGNGNNGSAGQAPPRSGMQLNAAYQVLEVDPKATDDEVAKAYRRQLSKHHPDKLKANGLPDSMLEHAKQRTQQIIEAYELIKSTRGA
;
A
#
# COMPACT_ATOMS: atom_id res chain seq x y z
N MET A 1 -31.67 -7.32 -13.05
CA MET A 1 -30.43 -7.89 -13.64
C MET A 1 -30.57 -7.73 -15.15
N SER A 2 -29.82 -6.81 -15.74
CA SER A 2 -29.86 -6.61 -17.21
C SER A 2 -29.04 -7.72 -17.86
N ILE A 3 -29.68 -8.58 -18.64
CA ILE A 3 -29.03 -9.69 -19.38
C ILE A 3 -28.61 -9.20 -20.78
N THR A 4 -28.96 -7.97 -21.11
CA THR A 4 -28.90 -7.43 -22.49
C THR A 4 -27.44 -7.31 -23.00
N GLY A 5 -26.50 -6.84 -22.19
CA GLY A 5 -25.09 -6.68 -22.62
C GLY A 5 -24.39 -8.03 -22.80
N LYS A 6 -24.69 -9.02 -21.96
CA LYS A 6 -24.13 -10.38 -22.10
C LYS A 6 -24.56 -11.05 -23.36
N VAL A 7 -25.86 -10.92 -23.72
CA VAL A 7 -26.43 -11.52 -24.93
C VAL A 7 -25.92 -10.80 -26.17
N VAL A 8 -25.91 -9.48 -26.18
CA VAL A 8 -25.38 -8.68 -27.30
C VAL A 8 -23.87 -8.91 -27.48
N GLY A 9 -23.11 -8.95 -26.41
CA GLY A 9 -21.66 -9.25 -26.45
C GLY A 9 -21.35 -10.65 -26.98
N ALA A 10 -22.11 -11.67 -26.56
CA ALA A 10 -21.96 -13.04 -27.05
C ALA A 10 -22.30 -13.17 -28.57
N ILE A 11 -23.34 -12.50 -29.02
CA ILE A 11 -23.73 -12.50 -30.43
C ILE A 11 -22.69 -11.78 -31.29
N LEU A 12 -22.22 -10.58 -30.87
CA LEU A 12 -21.18 -9.83 -31.58
C LEU A 12 -19.85 -10.59 -31.59
N GLY A 13 -19.45 -11.20 -30.48
CA GLY A 13 -18.22 -12.00 -30.38
C GLY A 13 -18.28 -13.25 -31.26
N PHE A 14 -19.43 -13.91 -31.34
CA PHE A 14 -19.64 -15.06 -32.25
C PHE A 14 -19.57 -14.65 -33.72
N ILE A 15 -20.17 -13.51 -34.11
CA ILE A 15 -20.14 -12.99 -35.48
C ILE A 15 -18.73 -12.58 -35.92
N LEU A 16 -17.98 -11.90 -35.05
CA LEU A 16 -16.60 -11.39 -35.34
C LEU A 16 -15.56 -12.50 -35.44
N PHE A 17 -15.64 -13.51 -34.59
CA PHE A 17 -14.62 -14.55 -34.52
C PHE A 17 -15.04 -15.91 -35.10
N ARG A 18 -16.29 -16.04 -35.55
CA ARG A 18 -16.85 -17.29 -36.11
C ARG A 18 -16.48 -18.56 -35.33
N SER A 19 -16.32 -18.45 -34.01
CA SER A 19 -15.88 -19.52 -33.15
C SER A 19 -16.66 -19.44 -31.80
N PRO A 20 -16.99 -20.59 -31.19
CA PRO A 20 -17.64 -20.62 -29.88
C PRO A 20 -16.80 -19.90 -28.80
N TRP A 21 -15.49 -19.83 -28.97
CA TRP A 21 -14.60 -19.04 -28.10
C TRP A 21 -14.82 -17.53 -28.21
N GLY A 22 -15.19 -17.03 -29.39
CA GLY A 22 -15.55 -15.62 -29.61
C GLY A 22 -16.82 -15.22 -28.85
N ALA A 23 -17.79 -16.14 -28.74
CA ALA A 23 -18.99 -15.92 -27.95
C ALA A 23 -18.68 -15.83 -26.44
N ILE A 24 -17.76 -16.63 -25.96
CA ILE A 24 -17.32 -16.58 -24.55
C ILE A 24 -16.60 -15.26 -24.25
N ILE A 25 -15.67 -14.84 -25.09
CA ILE A 25 -14.97 -13.55 -24.96
C ILE A 25 -15.94 -12.38 -25.06
N GLY A 26 -16.89 -12.43 -26.00
CA GLY A 26 -17.94 -11.41 -26.16
C GLY A 26 -18.89 -11.36 -24.96
N ALA A 27 -19.23 -12.51 -24.35
CA ALA A 27 -20.03 -12.55 -23.12
C ALA A 27 -19.29 -11.96 -21.91
N ILE A 28 -18.00 -12.21 -21.82
CA ILE A 28 -17.12 -11.63 -20.76
C ILE A 28 -17.04 -10.12 -20.95
N LEU A 29 -16.76 -9.62 -22.14
CA LEU A 29 -16.71 -8.18 -22.43
C LEU A 29 -18.07 -7.51 -22.21
N GLY A 30 -19.18 -8.15 -22.65
CA GLY A 30 -20.54 -7.70 -22.39
C GLY A 30 -20.90 -7.69 -20.90
N HIS A 31 -20.36 -8.62 -20.12
CA HIS A 31 -20.52 -8.63 -18.67
C HIS A 31 -19.81 -7.43 -18.01
N PHE A 32 -18.59 -7.12 -18.43
CA PHE A 32 -17.86 -5.95 -17.97
C PHE A 32 -18.57 -4.64 -18.37
N TYR A 33 -19.12 -4.57 -19.58
CA TYR A 33 -19.91 -3.43 -20.03
C TYR A 33 -21.20 -3.26 -19.22
N ASP A 34 -21.97 -4.34 -19.00
CA ASP A 34 -23.18 -4.31 -18.16
C ASP A 34 -22.85 -3.93 -16.71
N GLN A 35 -21.69 -4.35 -16.20
CA GLN A 35 -21.25 -4.02 -14.85
C GLN A 35 -20.87 -2.53 -14.74
N SER A 36 -20.20 -1.96 -15.75
CA SER A 36 -19.86 -0.53 -15.78
C SER A 36 -21.10 0.35 -15.92
N VAL A 37 -22.08 -0.03 -16.77
CA VAL A 37 -23.34 0.72 -16.95
C VAL A 37 -24.26 0.58 -15.73
N ASN A 38 -24.30 -0.59 -15.07
CA ASN A 38 -25.07 -0.79 -13.85
C ASN A 38 -24.43 -0.06 -12.64
N ASN A 39 -23.09 0.04 -12.60
CA ASN A 39 -22.40 0.86 -11.61
C ASN A 39 -22.72 2.35 -11.81
N ALA A 40 -22.69 2.86 -13.03
CA ALA A 40 -23.05 4.25 -13.34
C ALA A 40 -24.52 4.60 -12.94
N ARG A 41 -25.44 3.65 -12.97
CA ARG A 41 -26.84 3.84 -12.51
C ARG A 41 -27.01 3.72 -10.99
N ARG A 42 -26.09 3.07 -10.27
CA ARG A 42 -26.11 2.95 -8.81
C ARG A 42 -25.46 4.17 -8.10
N THR A 43 -24.75 5.02 -8.82
CA THR A 43 -24.13 6.26 -8.28
C THR A 43 -25.14 7.34 -7.87
N SER A 44 -26.42 7.16 -8.17
CA SER A 44 -27.45 8.11 -7.72
C SER A 44 -28.03 7.84 -6.33
N THR A 45 -27.59 6.78 -5.63
CA THR A 45 -28.10 6.46 -4.29
C THR A 45 -26.94 6.07 -3.35
N GLY A 46 -26.32 7.07 -2.74
CA GLY A 46 -25.59 7.09 -1.48
C GLY A 46 -24.63 5.94 -1.10
N GLY A 47 -23.34 6.18 -1.15
CA GLY A 47 -22.32 5.55 -0.31
C GLY A 47 -21.47 4.43 -0.95
N GLY A 48 -22.05 3.47 -1.63
CA GLY A 48 -21.30 2.29 -2.11
C GLY A 48 -20.49 2.52 -3.39
N ALA A 49 -20.95 3.38 -4.28
CA ALA A 49 -20.28 3.66 -5.55
C ALA A 49 -19.01 4.48 -5.38
N GLY A 50 -19.03 5.47 -4.48
CA GLY A 50 -17.84 6.26 -4.15
C GLY A 50 -16.73 5.40 -3.53
N VAL A 51 -17.09 4.39 -2.74
CA VAL A 51 -16.10 3.47 -2.11
C VAL A 51 -15.38 2.62 -3.15
N LEU A 52 -16.10 2.11 -4.17
CA LEU A 52 -15.49 1.34 -5.26
C LEU A 52 -14.58 2.21 -6.13
N GLU A 53 -15.02 3.43 -6.46
CA GLU A 53 -14.23 4.39 -7.21
C GLU A 53 -12.95 4.79 -6.47
N ILE A 54 -13.02 5.04 -5.17
CA ILE A 54 -11.84 5.30 -4.33
C ILE A 54 -10.88 4.11 -4.39
N GLY A 55 -11.40 2.88 -4.29
CA GLY A 55 -10.60 1.68 -4.37
C GLY A 55 -9.86 1.53 -5.70
N GLU A 56 -10.53 1.80 -6.81
CA GLU A 56 -9.93 1.78 -8.14
C GLU A 56 -8.87 2.88 -8.30
N ARG A 57 -9.16 4.11 -7.85
CA ARG A 57 -8.18 5.22 -7.86
C ARG A 57 -6.98 4.91 -6.98
N PHE A 58 -7.21 4.36 -5.80
CA PHE A 58 -6.14 3.96 -4.88
C PHE A 58 -5.21 2.91 -5.53
N PHE A 59 -5.79 1.86 -6.12
CA PHE A 59 -5.04 0.81 -6.80
C PHE A 59 -4.22 1.37 -7.98
N THR A 60 -4.86 2.13 -8.86
CA THR A 60 -4.23 2.74 -10.03
C THR A 60 -3.07 3.65 -9.62
N ALA A 61 -3.33 4.61 -8.73
CA ALA A 61 -2.32 5.55 -8.26
C ALA A 61 -1.15 4.82 -7.58
N THR A 62 -1.41 3.75 -6.82
CA THR A 62 -0.36 2.98 -6.14
C THR A 62 0.67 2.45 -7.11
N PHE A 63 0.26 1.81 -8.20
CA PHE A 63 1.20 1.19 -9.13
C PHE A 63 1.76 2.18 -10.16
N GLU A 64 1.02 3.20 -10.56
CA GLU A 64 1.53 4.26 -11.44
C GLU A 64 2.64 5.07 -10.74
N VAL A 65 2.40 5.51 -9.51
CA VAL A 65 3.40 6.26 -8.74
C VAL A 65 4.61 5.39 -8.42
N MET A 66 4.41 4.11 -8.09
CA MET A 66 5.52 3.17 -7.88
C MET A 66 6.38 3.04 -9.13
N GLY A 67 5.79 2.98 -10.33
CA GLY A 67 6.51 2.97 -11.61
C GLY A 67 7.27 4.28 -11.87
N HIS A 68 6.67 5.42 -11.53
CA HIS A 68 7.31 6.73 -11.65
C HIS A 68 8.52 6.87 -10.73
N VAL A 69 8.38 6.48 -9.45
CA VAL A 69 9.47 6.49 -8.48
C VAL A 69 10.61 5.56 -8.89
N ALA A 70 10.27 4.34 -9.36
CA ALA A 70 11.26 3.39 -9.85
C ALA A 70 12.03 3.88 -11.09
N LYS A 71 11.46 4.79 -11.88
CA LYS A 71 12.10 5.38 -13.04
C LYS A 71 12.85 6.68 -12.75
N ALA A 72 12.81 7.19 -11.55
CA ALA A 72 13.31 8.53 -11.21
C ALA A 72 14.81 8.73 -11.53
N ASP A 73 15.62 7.68 -11.51
CA ASP A 73 17.03 7.69 -11.89
C ASP A 73 17.27 7.46 -13.40
N GLY A 74 16.20 7.30 -14.19
CA GLY A 74 16.26 7.10 -15.65
C GLY A 74 16.23 5.63 -16.09
N ARG A 75 16.47 4.65 -15.20
CA ARG A 75 16.42 3.21 -15.48
C ARG A 75 15.72 2.49 -14.33
N VAL A 76 14.87 1.53 -14.67
CA VAL A 76 14.29 0.63 -13.66
C VAL A 76 15.22 -0.56 -13.48
N SER A 77 15.73 -0.71 -12.27
CA SER A 77 16.62 -1.82 -11.89
C SER A 77 15.81 -3.10 -11.60
N GLU A 78 16.49 -4.25 -11.64
CA GLU A 78 15.90 -5.53 -11.21
C GLU A 78 15.45 -5.52 -9.75
N ALA A 79 16.13 -4.76 -8.87
CA ALA A 79 15.77 -4.60 -7.49
C ALA A 79 14.41 -3.87 -7.32
N GLU A 80 14.14 -2.85 -8.12
CA GLU A 80 12.87 -2.12 -8.12
C GLU A 80 11.73 -2.97 -8.69
N ILE A 81 12.00 -3.75 -9.73
CA ILE A 81 11.04 -4.72 -10.26
C ILE A 81 10.72 -5.77 -9.19
N ALA A 82 11.73 -6.29 -8.50
CA ALA A 82 11.55 -7.25 -7.41
C ALA A 82 10.76 -6.63 -6.24
N ALA A 83 11.03 -5.36 -5.89
CA ALA A 83 10.27 -4.64 -4.87
C ALA A 83 8.79 -4.49 -5.25
N ALA A 84 8.48 -4.10 -6.49
CA ALA A 84 7.11 -4.02 -6.97
C ALA A 84 6.41 -5.40 -6.95
N ARG A 85 7.07 -6.46 -7.39
CA ARG A 85 6.54 -7.84 -7.31
C ARG A 85 6.31 -8.29 -5.87
N LYS A 86 7.20 -7.91 -4.95
CA LYS A 86 7.05 -8.19 -3.52
C LYS A 86 5.79 -7.51 -2.97
N VAL A 87 5.57 -6.24 -3.31
CA VAL A 87 4.34 -5.53 -2.94
C VAL A 87 3.10 -6.24 -3.51
N MET A 88 3.09 -6.63 -4.79
CA MET A 88 1.98 -7.38 -5.39
C MET A 88 1.69 -8.69 -4.65
N ALA A 89 2.75 -9.43 -4.27
CA ALA A 89 2.63 -10.69 -3.53
C ALA A 89 2.10 -10.48 -2.10
N GLU A 90 2.58 -9.44 -1.40
CA GLU A 90 2.12 -9.08 -0.06
C GLU A 90 0.65 -8.64 -0.06
N LEU A 91 0.21 -7.97 -1.13
CA LEU A 91 -1.18 -7.61 -1.34
C LEU A 91 -2.07 -8.78 -1.79
N ARG A 92 -1.49 -9.96 -2.01
CA ARG A 92 -2.16 -11.19 -2.44
C ARG A 92 -3.04 -10.97 -3.68
N LEU A 93 -2.51 -10.20 -4.65
CA LEU A 93 -3.21 -9.91 -5.90
C LEU A 93 -3.47 -11.20 -6.67
N ASP A 94 -4.67 -11.33 -7.23
CA ASP A 94 -4.98 -12.39 -8.19
C ASP A 94 -4.34 -12.13 -9.56
N GLY A 95 -4.43 -13.09 -10.48
CA GLY A 95 -3.80 -13.00 -11.80
C GLY A 95 -4.24 -11.76 -12.60
N ALA A 96 -5.53 -11.41 -12.57
CA ALA A 96 -6.06 -10.24 -13.27
C ALA A 96 -5.56 -8.93 -12.65
N GLN A 97 -5.53 -8.86 -11.33
CA GLN A 97 -5.00 -7.73 -10.57
C GLN A 97 -3.49 -7.56 -10.79
N ILE A 98 -2.71 -8.65 -10.87
CA ILE A 98 -1.27 -8.59 -11.19
C ILE A 98 -1.07 -7.99 -12.59
N HIS A 99 -1.84 -8.43 -13.59
CA HIS A 99 -1.75 -7.86 -14.94
C HIS A 99 -2.10 -6.37 -14.96
N ALA A 100 -3.15 -5.96 -14.26
CA ALA A 100 -3.52 -4.55 -14.11
C ALA A 100 -2.42 -3.75 -13.40
N ALA A 101 -1.87 -4.25 -12.30
CA ALA A 101 -0.78 -3.62 -11.56
C ALA A 101 0.48 -3.41 -12.43
N ILE A 102 0.86 -4.42 -13.23
CA ILE A 102 1.97 -4.32 -14.18
C ILE A 102 1.69 -3.26 -15.26
N ALA A 103 0.47 -3.18 -15.78
CA ALA A 103 0.06 -2.18 -16.76
C ALA A 103 0.17 -0.76 -16.17
N HIS A 104 -0.36 -0.53 -14.96
CA HIS A 104 -0.26 0.74 -14.25
C HIS A 104 1.20 1.10 -13.92
N PHE A 105 2.00 0.17 -13.42
CA PHE A 105 3.42 0.38 -13.18
C PHE A 105 4.16 0.77 -14.47
N THR A 106 3.81 0.15 -15.59
CA THR A 106 4.41 0.47 -16.90
C THR A 106 3.97 1.85 -17.39
N ARG A 107 2.73 2.25 -17.18
CA ARG A 107 2.24 3.61 -17.45
C ARG A 107 3.00 4.66 -16.64
N GLY A 108 3.21 4.42 -15.34
CA GLY A 108 3.97 5.33 -14.47
C GLY A 108 5.42 5.55 -14.91
N LYS A 109 6.02 4.60 -15.66
CA LYS A 109 7.36 4.74 -16.25
C LYS A 109 7.38 5.52 -17.56
N SER A 110 6.25 5.84 -18.16
CA SER A 110 6.22 6.54 -19.45
C SER A 110 6.74 7.98 -19.32
N ARG A 111 7.20 8.55 -20.42
CA ARG A 111 7.67 9.95 -20.43
C ARG A 111 6.55 10.95 -20.31
N ASP A 112 5.37 10.55 -20.72
CA ASP A 112 4.14 11.36 -20.74
C ASP A 112 3.33 11.18 -19.44
N PHE A 113 3.90 10.51 -18.44
CA PHE A 113 3.23 10.32 -17.15
C PHE A 113 3.18 11.64 -16.38
N ASP A 114 1.98 12.11 -16.12
CA ASP A 114 1.72 13.31 -15.34
C ASP A 114 1.41 12.96 -13.88
N LEU A 115 2.44 13.03 -13.04
CA LEU A 115 2.34 12.79 -11.61
C LEU A 115 1.34 13.74 -10.94
N GLN A 116 1.32 15.00 -11.37
CA GLN A 116 0.46 16.01 -10.73
C GLN A 116 -1.01 15.68 -10.91
N THR A 117 -1.45 15.42 -12.15
CA THR A 117 -2.84 15.03 -12.43
C THR A 117 -3.25 13.77 -11.66
N VAL A 118 -2.39 12.74 -11.63
CA VAL A 118 -2.70 11.50 -10.89
C VAL A 118 -2.84 11.74 -9.39
N MET A 119 -1.99 12.61 -8.81
CA MET A 119 -2.07 12.93 -7.38
C MET A 119 -3.27 13.82 -7.04
N GLU A 120 -3.64 14.75 -7.92
CA GLU A 120 -4.84 15.57 -7.77
C GLU A 120 -6.09 14.68 -7.78
N GLU A 121 -6.25 13.81 -8.79
CA GLU A 121 -7.38 12.87 -8.87
C GLU A 121 -7.43 11.92 -7.67
N PHE A 122 -6.28 11.44 -7.20
CA PHE A 122 -6.20 10.58 -6.01
C PHE A 122 -6.56 11.35 -4.74
N SER A 123 -6.05 12.58 -4.58
CA SER A 123 -6.35 13.43 -3.43
C SER A 123 -7.84 13.78 -3.36
N GLU A 124 -8.45 14.11 -4.50
CA GLU A 124 -9.89 14.36 -4.59
C GLU A 124 -10.70 13.12 -4.20
N ALA A 125 -10.36 11.94 -4.72
CA ALA A 125 -11.02 10.69 -4.37
C ALA A 125 -10.87 10.36 -2.88
N CYS A 126 -9.72 10.69 -2.27
CA CYS A 126 -9.43 10.48 -0.85
C CYS A 126 -9.81 11.67 0.04
N ALA A 127 -10.55 12.68 -0.49
CA ALA A 127 -10.98 13.84 0.29
C ALA A 127 -11.63 13.41 1.62
N ASN A 128 -11.18 14.01 2.73
CA ASN A 128 -11.59 13.66 4.10
C ASN A 128 -11.19 12.25 4.60
N ARG A 129 -10.24 11.57 3.93
CA ARG A 129 -9.72 10.24 4.33
C ARG A 129 -8.20 10.24 4.47
N PRO A 130 -7.63 10.97 5.44
CA PRO A 130 -6.17 11.05 5.63
C PRO A 130 -5.54 9.69 5.95
N ASP A 131 -6.34 8.75 6.48
CA ASP A 131 -5.88 7.38 6.73
C ASP A 131 -5.50 6.66 5.42
N LEU A 132 -6.22 6.90 4.31
CA LEU A 132 -5.91 6.31 3.01
C LEU A 132 -4.64 6.92 2.40
N ILE A 133 -4.48 8.25 2.49
CA ILE A 133 -3.27 8.94 2.03
C ILE A 133 -2.04 8.40 2.77
N ARG A 134 -2.16 8.18 4.08
CA ARG A 134 -1.07 7.61 4.88
C ARG A 134 -0.71 6.19 4.45
N VAL A 135 -1.70 5.31 4.26
CA VAL A 135 -1.48 3.94 3.76
C VAL A 135 -0.83 3.95 2.39
N PHE A 136 -1.29 4.82 1.49
CA PHE A 136 -0.70 4.98 0.16
C PHE A 136 0.79 5.35 0.24
N LEU A 137 1.14 6.38 1.01
CA LEU A 137 2.54 6.80 1.19
C LEU A 137 3.39 5.71 1.87
N GLU A 138 2.84 5.00 2.85
CA GLU A 138 3.53 3.89 3.52
C GLU A 138 3.91 2.78 2.53
N VAL A 139 3.02 2.46 1.57
CA VAL A 139 3.30 1.50 0.50
C VAL A 139 4.40 2.03 -0.45
N GLN A 140 4.35 3.32 -0.84
CA GLN A 140 5.35 3.93 -1.72
C GLN A 140 6.74 3.96 -1.07
N VAL A 141 6.84 4.46 0.16
CA VAL A 141 8.11 4.53 0.91
C VAL A 141 8.70 3.13 1.10
N ARG A 142 7.87 2.16 1.45
CA ARG A 142 8.33 0.77 1.62
C ARG A 142 8.87 0.19 0.31
N ALA A 143 8.18 0.37 -0.80
CA ALA A 143 8.64 -0.09 -2.11
C ALA A 143 9.98 0.56 -2.50
N ALA A 144 10.14 1.87 -2.28
CA ALA A 144 11.37 2.60 -2.56
C ALA A 144 12.53 2.14 -1.65
N LEU A 145 12.28 1.87 -0.38
CA LEU A 145 13.28 1.33 0.55
C LEU A 145 13.77 -0.06 0.13
N GLU A 146 12.89 -0.91 -0.38
CA GLU A 146 13.26 -2.26 -0.84
C GLU A 146 14.03 -2.21 -2.16
N GLY A 147 13.70 -1.30 -3.09
CA GLY A 147 14.32 -1.20 -4.40
C GLY A 147 15.69 -0.50 -4.37
N VAL A 148 15.73 0.74 -3.91
CA VAL A 148 16.92 1.63 -4.03
C VAL A 148 17.33 2.27 -2.69
N ASP A 149 16.85 1.76 -1.58
CA ASP A 149 17.11 2.29 -0.24
C ASP A 149 16.66 3.77 -0.07
N MET A 150 15.70 4.20 -0.89
CA MET A 150 15.12 5.56 -0.88
C MET A 150 16.20 6.66 -0.84
N LYS A 151 17.11 6.64 -1.80
CA LYS A 151 18.19 7.62 -1.95
C LYS A 151 18.10 8.33 -3.30
N GLY A 152 18.75 9.50 -3.40
CA GLY A 152 18.87 10.23 -4.66
C GLY A 152 17.53 10.58 -5.30
N PRO A 153 17.37 10.36 -6.62
CA PRO A 153 16.15 10.74 -7.36
C PRO A 153 14.87 10.10 -6.85
N ALA A 154 14.92 8.85 -6.39
CA ALA A 154 13.75 8.17 -5.82
C ALA A 154 13.24 8.84 -4.54
N ALA A 155 14.15 9.30 -3.67
CA ALA A 155 13.77 10.07 -2.47
C ALA A 155 13.10 11.39 -2.83
N LEU A 156 13.62 12.10 -3.83
CA LEU A 156 13.02 13.35 -4.33
C LEU A 156 11.63 13.11 -4.95
N ALA A 157 11.46 12.02 -5.69
CA ALA A 157 10.16 11.65 -6.25
C ALA A 157 9.13 11.37 -5.14
N ILE A 158 9.48 10.61 -4.11
CA ILE A 158 8.61 10.36 -2.95
C ILE A 158 8.30 11.66 -2.20
N GLN A 159 9.30 12.53 -2.01
CA GLN A 159 9.07 13.84 -1.40
C GLN A 159 8.07 14.67 -2.20
N ARG A 160 8.18 14.69 -3.54
CA ARG A 160 7.23 15.38 -4.40
C ARG A 160 5.82 14.82 -4.30
N VAL A 161 5.69 13.48 -4.22
CA VAL A 161 4.40 12.80 -3.97
C VAL A 161 3.80 13.24 -2.64
N ALA A 162 4.58 13.29 -1.58
CA ALA A 162 4.11 13.73 -0.26
C ALA A 162 3.67 15.20 -0.27
N GLU A 163 4.41 16.08 -0.95
CA GLU A 163 4.07 17.50 -1.11
C GLU A 163 2.72 17.68 -1.85
N LEU A 164 2.47 16.91 -2.92
CA LEU A 164 1.20 16.94 -3.66
C LEU A 164 0.00 16.42 -2.85
N LEU A 165 0.26 15.66 -1.79
CA LEU A 165 -0.74 15.12 -0.87
C LEU A 165 -0.84 15.90 0.45
N ASP A 166 -0.25 17.10 0.53
CA ASP A 166 -0.22 17.94 1.74
C ASP A 166 0.39 17.23 2.98
N VAL A 167 1.28 16.26 2.76
CA VAL A 167 1.98 15.58 3.85
C VAL A 167 3.31 16.28 4.14
N SER A 168 3.50 16.67 5.40
CA SER A 168 4.68 17.40 5.80
C SER A 168 5.97 16.57 5.68
N ARG A 169 7.11 17.24 5.43
CA ARG A 169 8.43 16.58 5.39
C ARG A 169 8.78 15.87 6.70
N ILE A 170 8.31 16.39 7.84
CA ILE A 170 8.53 15.79 9.16
C ILE A 170 7.77 14.47 9.27
N GLU A 171 6.52 14.43 8.81
CA GLU A 171 5.71 13.21 8.82
C GLU A 171 6.28 12.16 7.87
N LEU A 172 6.71 12.56 6.67
CA LEU A 172 7.37 11.66 5.72
C LEU A 172 8.68 11.10 6.31
N ALA A 173 9.53 11.94 6.90
CA ALA A 173 10.79 11.51 7.52
C ALA A 173 10.54 10.55 8.71
N HIS A 174 9.52 10.81 9.51
CA HIS A 174 9.12 9.91 10.58
C HIS A 174 8.65 8.55 10.04
N MET A 175 7.81 8.54 9.02
CA MET A 175 7.35 7.32 8.34
C MET A 175 8.53 6.53 7.78
N GLU A 176 9.46 7.19 7.10
CA GLU A 176 10.66 6.57 6.57
C GLU A 176 11.52 5.93 7.67
N ALA A 177 11.76 6.65 8.77
CA ALA A 177 12.56 6.16 9.89
C ALA A 177 11.94 4.89 10.50
N VAL A 178 10.64 4.87 10.73
CA VAL A 178 9.91 3.70 11.25
C VAL A 178 10.02 2.50 10.29
N LEU A 179 9.87 2.73 8.98
CA LEU A 179 9.95 1.67 7.98
C LEU A 179 11.38 1.12 7.81
N ARG A 180 12.42 1.98 7.89
CA ARG A 180 13.83 1.56 7.89
C ARG A 180 14.14 0.65 9.07
N LEU A 181 13.78 1.05 10.28
CA LEU A 181 13.99 0.23 11.48
C LEU A 181 13.32 -1.14 11.37
N ARG A 182 12.10 -1.17 10.86
CA ARG A 182 11.36 -2.42 10.62
C ARG A 182 12.09 -3.31 9.63
N ARG A 183 12.56 -2.76 8.50
CA ARG A 183 13.33 -3.50 7.50
C ARG A 183 14.59 -4.11 8.09
N GLU A 184 15.32 -3.38 8.92
CA GLU A 184 16.51 -3.87 9.59
C GLU A 184 16.21 -5.00 10.57
N GLN A 185 15.13 -4.91 11.34
CA GLN A 185 14.70 -5.98 12.25
C GLN A 185 14.38 -7.28 11.50
N PHE A 186 13.70 -7.21 10.36
CA PHE A 186 13.42 -8.40 9.53
C PHE A 186 14.68 -8.98 8.89
N ARG A 187 15.65 -8.15 8.51
CA ARG A 187 16.96 -8.62 7.97
C ARG A 187 17.86 -9.22 9.03
N SER A 188 17.69 -8.79 10.27
CA SER A 188 18.44 -9.27 11.46
C SER A 188 17.77 -10.46 12.14
N GLY A 189 16.78 -11.12 11.49
CA GLY A 189 16.03 -12.27 12.01
C GLY A 189 16.88 -13.24 12.79
N PRO A 190 16.35 -14.17 13.61
CA PRO A 190 17.10 -14.98 14.54
C PRO A 190 18.21 -15.73 13.79
N ARG A 191 19.39 -15.15 13.78
CA ARG A 191 20.61 -15.86 13.37
C ARG A 191 20.79 -16.96 14.38
N ASN A 192 20.39 -18.16 13.97
CA ASN A 192 20.69 -19.39 14.70
C ASN A 192 22.21 -19.42 14.90
N GLY A 193 22.63 -18.91 16.05
CA GLY A 193 24.04 -18.73 16.39
C GLY A 193 24.64 -20.06 16.82
N ASN A 194 25.14 -20.81 15.86
CA ASN A 194 26.20 -21.77 16.13
C ASN A 194 27.49 -21.20 15.51
N GLY A 195 28.28 -20.53 16.32
CA GLY A 195 29.52 -19.87 15.89
C GLY A 195 30.23 -19.29 17.11
N ASN A 196 30.93 -20.15 17.86
CA ASN A 196 31.91 -19.83 18.87
C ASN A 196 33.00 -18.93 18.26
N ASN A 197 33.04 -17.63 18.60
CA ASN A 197 34.31 -16.93 18.74
C ASN A 197 34.13 -15.62 19.54
N GLY A 198 34.92 -15.52 20.63
CA GLY A 198 34.91 -14.40 21.53
C GLY A 198 35.46 -13.13 20.89
N SER A 199 34.78 -12.05 21.11
CA SER A 199 35.32 -10.72 21.22
C SER A 199 34.31 -9.86 21.96
N ALA A 200 34.66 -9.45 23.18
CA ALA A 200 33.85 -8.62 24.05
C ALA A 200 33.83 -7.19 23.55
N GLY A 201 32.82 -6.88 22.76
CA GLY A 201 32.35 -5.54 22.48
C GLY A 201 30.87 -5.51 22.82
N GLN A 202 30.48 -4.75 23.85
CA GLN A 202 29.12 -4.62 24.34
C GLN A 202 28.22 -4.04 23.25
N ALA A 203 27.57 -4.94 22.46
CA ALA A 203 26.39 -4.56 21.70
C ALA A 203 25.27 -4.25 22.71
N PRO A 204 24.52 -3.15 22.54
CA PRO A 204 23.39 -2.86 23.41
C PRO A 204 22.44 -4.05 23.43
N PRO A 205 21.84 -4.37 24.58
CA PRO A 205 21.00 -5.56 24.73
C PRO A 205 19.87 -5.49 23.71
N ARG A 206 19.68 -6.57 22.95
CA ARG A 206 18.68 -6.70 21.87
C ARG A 206 17.26 -6.27 22.29
N SER A 207 16.93 -6.38 23.58
CA SER A 207 15.68 -5.92 24.16
C SER A 207 15.50 -4.40 24.11
N GLY A 208 16.55 -3.60 24.31
CA GLY A 208 16.45 -2.13 24.27
C GLY A 208 16.19 -1.58 22.87
N MET A 209 16.74 -2.23 21.83
CA MET A 209 16.52 -1.82 20.44
C MET A 209 15.11 -2.16 19.98
N GLN A 210 14.58 -3.33 20.39
CA GLN A 210 13.21 -3.74 20.14
C GLN A 210 12.20 -2.84 20.87
N LEU A 211 12.49 -2.46 22.09
CA LEU A 211 11.65 -1.59 22.90
C LEU A 211 11.55 -0.17 22.30
N ASN A 212 12.66 0.41 21.86
CA ASN A 212 12.66 1.71 21.19
C ASN A 212 11.84 1.68 19.88
N ALA A 213 11.96 0.59 19.12
CA ALA A 213 11.16 0.40 17.92
C ALA A 213 9.66 0.30 18.24
N ALA A 214 9.29 -0.34 19.35
CA ALA A 214 7.90 -0.42 19.80
C ALA A 214 7.31 0.96 20.15
N TYR A 215 8.08 1.82 20.84
CA TYR A 215 7.67 3.21 21.08
C TYR A 215 7.46 4.00 19.79
N GLN A 216 8.33 3.80 18.79
CA GLN A 216 8.19 4.45 17.49
C GLN A 216 6.98 3.92 16.71
N VAL A 217 6.67 2.62 16.77
CA VAL A 217 5.46 2.04 16.15
C VAL A 217 4.20 2.70 16.73
N LEU A 218 4.18 2.98 18.03
CA LEU A 218 3.08 3.67 18.69
C LEU A 218 3.12 5.20 18.53
N GLU A 219 4.18 5.75 17.96
CA GLU A 219 4.40 7.21 17.82
C GLU A 219 4.32 7.91 19.19
N VAL A 220 5.08 7.40 20.17
CA VAL A 220 5.11 7.91 21.54
C VAL A 220 6.53 7.92 22.08
N ASP A 221 6.84 8.89 22.94
CA ASP A 221 8.15 9.02 23.58
C ASP A 221 8.43 7.83 24.52
N PRO A 222 9.64 7.26 24.58
CA PRO A 222 10.02 6.24 25.56
C PRO A 222 9.79 6.64 27.02
N LYS A 223 9.78 7.93 27.32
CA LYS A 223 9.50 8.48 28.65
C LYS A 223 8.03 8.74 28.94
N ALA A 224 7.13 8.50 27.97
CA ALA A 224 5.71 8.71 28.14
C ALA A 224 5.14 7.84 29.27
N THR A 225 4.10 8.32 29.92
CA THR A 225 3.37 7.58 30.94
C THR A 225 2.60 6.39 30.34
N ASP A 226 2.17 5.43 31.16
CA ASP A 226 1.40 4.28 30.72
C ASP A 226 0.06 4.70 30.10
N ASP A 227 -0.56 5.76 30.62
CA ASP A 227 -1.78 6.33 30.05
C ASP A 227 -1.55 6.93 28.65
N GLU A 228 -0.43 7.61 28.44
CA GLU A 228 -0.04 8.14 27.14
C GLU A 228 0.24 7.01 26.14
N VAL A 229 0.92 5.95 26.57
CA VAL A 229 1.17 4.75 25.76
C VAL A 229 -0.17 4.08 25.39
N ALA A 230 -1.07 3.90 26.35
CA ALA A 230 -2.40 3.31 26.08
C ALA A 230 -3.27 4.20 25.16
N LYS A 231 -3.14 5.53 25.27
CA LYS A 231 -3.82 6.49 24.38
C LYS A 231 -3.24 6.42 22.97
N ALA A 232 -1.92 6.35 22.84
CA ALA A 232 -1.22 6.22 21.57
C ALA A 232 -1.59 4.90 20.87
N TYR A 233 -1.59 3.78 21.62
CA TYR A 233 -2.05 2.47 21.11
C TYR A 233 -3.46 2.55 20.51
N ARG A 234 -4.44 3.08 21.26
CA ARG A 234 -5.82 3.22 20.78
C ARG A 234 -5.91 4.10 19.53
N ARG A 235 -5.14 5.19 19.50
CA ARG A 235 -5.07 6.09 18.34
C ARG A 235 -4.52 5.38 17.10
N GLN A 236 -3.41 4.66 17.23
CA GLN A 236 -2.78 3.94 16.12
C GLN A 236 -3.66 2.78 15.64
N LEU A 237 -4.23 2.02 16.56
CA LEU A 237 -5.17 0.94 16.24
C LEU A 237 -6.37 1.46 15.45
N SER A 238 -6.98 2.58 15.88
CA SER A 238 -8.11 3.19 15.19
C SER A 238 -7.76 3.70 13.79
N LYS A 239 -6.52 4.21 13.57
CA LYS A 239 -6.06 4.69 12.26
C LYS A 239 -5.85 3.56 11.25
N HIS A 240 -5.39 2.41 11.71
CA HIS A 240 -4.96 1.29 10.85
C HIS A 240 -5.93 0.10 10.89
N HIS A 241 -7.09 0.24 11.55
CA HIS A 241 -8.06 -0.85 11.63
C HIS A 241 -8.58 -1.24 10.24
N PRO A 242 -8.48 -2.52 9.82
CA PRO A 242 -8.83 -2.94 8.46
C PRO A 242 -10.28 -2.65 8.12
N ASP A 243 -11.23 -2.85 9.05
CA ASP A 243 -12.65 -2.59 8.80
C ASP A 243 -12.93 -1.10 8.57
N LYS A 244 -12.25 -0.21 9.30
CA LYS A 244 -12.36 1.23 9.10
C LYS A 244 -11.80 1.65 7.75
N LEU A 245 -10.62 1.14 7.39
CA LEU A 245 -9.98 1.43 6.12
C LEU A 245 -10.82 0.87 4.94
N LYS A 246 -11.39 -0.33 5.08
CA LYS A 246 -12.33 -0.89 4.11
C LYS A 246 -13.57 -0.01 3.95
N ALA A 247 -14.17 0.42 5.04
CA ALA A 247 -15.31 1.33 5.01
C ALA A 247 -14.97 2.69 4.36
N ASN A 248 -13.72 3.12 4.46
CA ASN A 248 -13.20 4.33 3.84
C ASN A 248 -12.80 4.15 2.35
N GLY A 249 -12.88 2.94 1.80
CA GLY A 249 -12.60 2.66 0.39
C GLY A 249 -11.25 2.03 0.10
N LEU A 250 -10.51 1.54 1.11
CA LEU A 250 -9.30 0.75 0.84
C LEU A 250 -9.68 -0.52 0.08
N PRO A 251 -9.03 -0.83 -1.07
CA PRO A 251 -9.30 -2.06 -1.82
C PRO A 251 -9.08 -3.31 -0.98
N ASP A 252 -9.87 -4.36 -1.22
CA ASP A 252 -9.71 -5.63 -0.52
C ASP A 252 -8.31 -6.22 -0.67
N SER A 253 -7.67 -6.02 -1.83
CA SER A 253 -6.27 -6.40 -2.07
C SER A 253 -5.26 -5.68 -1.16
N MET A 254 -5.61 -4.50 -0.63
CA MET A 254 -4.76 -3.71 0.26
C MET A 254 -5.04 -3.96 1.75
N LEU A 255 -6.10 -4.72 2.10
CA LEU A 255 -6.48 -5.00 3.49
C LEU A 255 -5.41 -5.83 4.24
N GLU A 256 -4.65 -6.64 3.52
CA GLU A 256 -3.59 -7.44 4.15
C GLU A 256 -2.49 -6.55 4.74
N HIS A 257 -2.14 -5.45 4.06
CA HIS A 257 -1.24 -4.44 4.61
C HIS A 257 -1.79 -3.82 5.90
N ALA A 258 -3.07 -3.47 5.91
CA ALA A 258 -3.75 -2.92 7.10
C ALA A 258 -3.75 -3.91 8.28
N LYS A 259 -3.99 -5.20 8.02
CA LYS A 259 -3.94 -6.27 9.05
C LYS A 259 -2.54 -6.42 9.62
N GLN A 260 -1.50 -6.47 8.77
CA GLN A 260 -0.10 -6.54 9.21
C GLN A 260 0.28 -5.34 10.07
N ARG A 261 -0.17 -4.13 9.70
CA ARG A 261 0.08 -2.93 10.47
C ARG A 261 -0.62 -2.97 11.82
N THR A 262 -1.87 -3.42 11.86
CA THR A 262 -2.64 -3.61 13.10
C THR A 262 -1.95 -4.59 14.04
N GLN A 263 -1.48 -5.73 13.52
CA GLN A 263 -0.76 -6.73 14.30
C GLN A 263 0.51 -6.16 14.93
N GLN A 264 1.28 -5.39 14.18
CA GLN A 264 2.49 -4.73 14.68
C GLN A 264 2.22 -3.72 15.80
N ILE A 265 1.11 -2.98 15.70
CA ILE A 265 0.68 -2.04 16.75
C ILE A 265 0.36 -2.79 18.04
N ILE A 266 -0.31 -3.95 17.94
CA ILE A 266 -0.63 -4.80 19.08
C ILE A 266 0.65 -5.35 19.72
N GLU A 267 1.54 -5.94 18.93
CA GLU A 267 2.82 -6.49 19.39
C GLU A 267 3.72 -5.43 20.06
N ALA A 268 3.76 -4.21 19.50
CA ALA A 268 4.49 -3.10 20.08
C ALA A 268 3.93 -2.70 21.46
N TYR A 269 2.62 -2.63 21.59
CA TYR A 269 1.97 -2.31 22.87
C TYR A 269 2.22 -3.40 23.91
N GLU A 270 2.08 -4.66 23.55
CA GLU A 270 2.34 -5.79 24.45
C GLU A 270 3.81 -5.82 24.92
N LEU A 271 4.76 -5.57 24.00
CA LEU A 271 6.18 -5.49 24.36
C LEU A 271 6.46 -4.37 25.35
N ILE A 272 5.93 -3.16 25.14
CA ILE A 272 6.11 -2.04 26.06
C ILE A 272 5.49 -2.37 27.41
N LYS A 273 4.28 -2.90 27.43
CA LYS A 273 3.56 -3.25 28.66
C LYS A 273 4.27 -4.33 29.47
N SER A 274 4.76 -5.39 28.80
CA SER A 274 5.51 -6.47 29.46
C SER A 274 6.83 -5.98 30.05
N THR A 275 7.51 -5.05 29.37
CA THR A 275 8.80 -4.51 29.82
C THR A 275 8.64 -3.52 30.99
N ARG A 276 7.53 -2.79 31.06
CA ARG A 276 7.25 -1.84 32.14
C ARG A 276 6.56 -2.47 33.35
N GLY A 277 5.84 -3.58 33.14
CA GLY A 277 5.14 -4.31 34.22
C GLY A 277 5.98 -5.39 34.89
N ALA A 278 7.24 -5.54 34.46
CA ALA A 278 8.25 -6.36 35.10
C ALA A 278 9.12 -5.49 35.99
#